data_4c6d03ac9aac22c3d35c7d12440ca563
#
_entry.id   4c6d03ac9aac22c3d35c7d12440ca563
#
_cell.length_a   1.000
_cell.length_b   1.000
_cell.length_c   1.000
_cell.angle_alpha   90.00
_cell.angle_beta   90.00
_cell.angle_gamma   90.00
#
_symmetry.space_group_name_H-M   'P 1'
#
loop_
_entity.id
_entity.type
_entity.pdbx_description
1 polymer ?
#
loop_
_entity_poly.entity_id
_entity_poly.type
_entity_poly.pdbx_seq_one_letter_code
_entity_poly.pdbx_strand_id
1 'polypeptide(L)'
;MLEVCVDRLESVRQAIDAGAQRIELSENLSVGGVTPSMDLIKATRAEISEALIVLVRCREGDFRYTPEELDRMLEQAREAIRLGADGVAVGACGADGSLDWDFLARVQSVVFQVSEAAELVVHRVFDRVPDPIPSIERLIELRYQRILTSGGALRAVDSLDALREWNLAAAKRLEILPAGGIHSFNAQRVLQETHCRQLHGSFTKRPEQASESRLPSLSAGMPIAEEILQVRRLLDRSNLASTST
;
A
#
# COMPACT_ATOMS: atom_id res chain seq x y z
N MET A 1 -10.53 -5.57 -5.15
CA MET A 1 -10.32 -4.10 -5.23
C MET A 1 -8.96 -3.81 -5.85
N LEU A 2 -8.89 -2.82 -6.74
CA LEU A 2 -7.62 -2.39 -7.36
C LEU A 2 -7.17 -1.06 -6.77
N GLU A 3 -5.98 -1.06 -6.16
CA GLU A 3 -5.29 0.13 -5.67
C GLU A 3 -4.15 0.51 -6.61
N VAL A 4 -4.09 1.78 -6.98
CA VAL A 4 -3.02 2.31 -7.85
C VAL A 4 -2.23 3.37 -7.10
N CYS A 5 -0.89 3.19 -7.02
CA CYS A 5 -0.02 4.20 -6.42
C CYS A 5 0.42 5.22 -7.47
N VAL A 6 0.31 6.50 -7.11
CA VAL A 6 0.58 7.64 -7.98
C VAL A 6 1.26 8.78 -7.20
N ASP A 7 1.93 9.69 -7.93
CA ASP A 7 2.69 10.79 -7.32
C ASP A 7 2.33 12.19 -7.87
N ARG A 8 1.26 12.29 -8.65
CA ARG A 8 0.80 13.55 -9.24
C ARG A 8 -0.66 13.50 -9.65
N LEU A 9 -1.30 14.64 -9.71
CA LEU A 9 -2.73 14.77 -9.97
C LEU A 9 -3.15 14.21 -11.35
N GLU A 10 -2.31 14.40 -12.37
CA GLU A 10 -2.56 13.85 -13.71
C GLU A 10 -2.61 12.31 -13.69
N SER A 11 -1.71 11.67 -12.94
CA SER A 11 -1.69 10.21 -12.73
C SER A 11 -2.92 9.73 -11.96
N VAL A 12 -3.42 10.52 -11.01
CA VAL A 12 -4.68 10.23 -10.28
C VAL A 12 -5.83 10.12 -11.26
N ARG A 13 -6.05 11.15 -12.09
CA ARG A 13 -7.12 11.16 -13.09
C ARG A 13 -7.04 9.95 -14.01
N GLN A 14 -5.86 9.70 -14.57
CA GLN A 14 -5.66 8.56 -15.47
C GLN A 14 -5.92 7.22 -14.80
N ALA A 15 -5.53 7.04 -13.53
CA ALA A 15 -5.78 5.81 -12.80
C ALA A 15 -7.27 5.59 -12.55
N ILE A 16 -7.99 6.63 -12.14
CA ILE A 16 -9.45 6.56 -11.92
C ILE A 16 -10.21 6.29 -13.22
N ASP A 17 -9.89 7.01 -14.29
CA ASP A 17 -10.50 6.80 -15.61
C ASP A 17 -10.26 5.38 -16.15
N ALA A 18 -9.13 4.77 -15.79
CA ALA A 18 -8.80 3.39 -16.13
C ALA A 18 -9.43 2.34 -15.19
N GLY A 19 -10.14 2.76 -14.13
CA GLY A 19 -10.91 1.88 -13.25
C GLY A 19 -10.22 1.53 -11.92
N ALA A 20 -9.23 2.31 -11.46
CA ALA A 20 -8.76 2.22 -10.09
C ALA A 20 -9.91 2.49 -9.10
N GLN A 21 -9.95 1.74 -8.01
CA GLN A 21 -10.99 1.85 -6.98
C GLN A 21 -10.47 2.49 -5.70
N ARG A 22 -9.15 2.58 -5.59
CA ARG A 22 -8.43 3.22 -4.49
C ARG A 22 -7.13 3.78 -5.02
N ILE A 23 -6.77 4.95 -4.55
CA ILE A 23 -5.49 5.60 -4.83
C ILE A 23 -4.62 5.54 -3.58
N GLU A 24 -3.37 5.08 -3.73
CA GLU A 24 -2.31 5.39 -2.79
C GLU A 24 -1.55 6.61 -3.32
N LEU A 25 -1.65 7.73 -2.61
CA LEU A 25 -1.00 8.98 -3.00
C LEU A 25 0.34 9.13 -2.28
N SER A 26 1.38 9.40 -3.03
CA SER A 26 2.73 9.71 -2.53
C SER A 26 3.36 10.84 -3.34
N GLU A 27 4.58 11.21 -3.03
CA GLU A 27 5.49 11.95 -3.92
C GLU A 27 6.75 11.13 -4.15
N ASN A 28 7.51 11.42 -5.22
CA ASN A 28 8.80 10.80 -5.52
C ASN A 28 8.77 9.26 -5.57
N LEU A 29 7.90 8.68 -6.39
CA LEU A 29 7.83 7.22 -6.57
C LEU A 29 9.16 6.59 -7.00
N SER A 30 10.07 7.34 -7.62
CA SER A 30 11.41 6.86 -8.01
C SER A 30 12.27 6.38 -6.84
N VAL A 31 12.02 6.91 -5.62
CA VAL A 31 12.70 6.50 -4.38
C VAL A 31 11.81 5.61 -3.49
N GLY A 32 10.73 5.09 -4.05
CA GLY A 32 9.75 4.25 -3.34
C GLY A 32 8.63 5.05 -2.66
N GLY A 33 8.48 6.34 -2.97
CA GLY A 33 7.48 7.23 -2.42
C GLY A 33 7.86 7.84 -1.07
N VAL A 34 7.45 9.09 -0.87
CA VAL A 34 7.46 9.81 0.41
C VAL A 34 6.09 10.47 0.63
N THR A 35 5.87 11.02 1.81
CA THR A 35 4.62 11.73 2.13
C THR A 35 4.39 12.86 1.12
N PRO A 36 3.23 12.92 0.48
CA PRO A 36 2.90 13.97 -0.48
C PRO A 36 2.68 15.31 0.23
N SER A 37 2.83 16.42 -0.52
CA SER A 37 2.50 17.74 -0.03
C SER A 37 1.01 17.86 0.32
N MET A 38 0.70 18.71 1.30
CA MET A 38 -0.68 18.96 1.74
C MET A 38 -1.55 19.52 0.59
N ASP A 39 -0.95 20.28 -0.31
CA ASP A 39 -1.65 20.82 -1.48
C ASP A 39 -2.00 19.72 -2.48
N LEU A 40 -1.11 18.73 -2.69
CA LEU A 40 -1.41 17.59 -3.54
C LEU A 40 -2.53 16.71 -2.94
N ILE A 41 -2.54 16.51 -1.62
CA ILE A 41 -3.63 15.76 -0.94
C ILE A 41 -4.98 16.47 -1.16
N LYS A 42 -5.03 17.79 -0.88
CA LYS A 42 -6.25 18.62 -1.08
C LYS A 42 -6.73 18.56 -2.52
N ALA A 43 -5.82 18.77 -3.48
CA ALA A 43 -6.14 18.77 -4.91
C ALA A 43 -6.68 17.39 -5.33
N THR A 44 -6.04 16.31 -4.88
CA THR A 44 -6.50 14.94 -5.16
C THR A 44 -7.88 14.70 -4.58
N ARG A 45 -8.11 15.02 -3.30
CA ARG A 45 -9.43 14.82 -2.67
C ARG A 45 -10.54 15.61 -3.35
N ALA A 46 -10.23 16.79 -3.87
CA ALA A 46 -11.22 17.60 -4.60
C ALA A 46 -11.65 16.99 -5.95
N GLU A 47 -10.83 16.12 -6.52
CA GLU A 47 -11.07 15.54 -7.86
C GLU A 47 -11.68 14.14 -7.85
N ILE A 48 -11.51 13.37 -6.78
CA ILE A 48 -11.97 11.97 -6.75
C ILE A 48 -12.95 11.71 -5.62
N SER A 49 -13.84 10.76 -5.82
CA SER A 49 -14.73 10.21 -4.79
C SER A 49 -14.25 8.85 -4.26
N GLU A 50 -13.35 8.21 -4.98
CA GLU A 50 -12.75 6.93 -4.64
C GLU A 50 -11.91 7.04 -3.38
N ALA A 51 -11.63 5.90 -2.76
CA ALA A 51 -10.83 5.84 -1.55
C ALA A 51 -9.42 6.39 -1.77
N LEU A 52 -8.99 7.28 -0.89
CA LEU A 52 -7.68 7.95 -0.92
C LEU A 52 -6.87 7.52 0.31
N ILE A 53 -5.81 6.77 0.08
CA ILE A 53 -4.81 6.42 1.08
C ILE A 53 -3.57 7.27 0.86
N VAL A 54 -3.07 7.91 1.91
CA VAL A 54 -1.87 8.75 1.83
C VAL A 54 -0.68 7.99 2.42
N LEU A 55 0.41 7.91 1.63
CA LEU A 55 1.66 7.37 2.14
C LEU A 55 2.27 8.34 3.16
N VAL A 56 2.57 7.84 4.36
CA VAL A 56 3.27 8.58 5.41
C VAL A 56 4.67 8.01 5.58
N ARG A 57 5.62 8.67 4.96
CA ARG A 57 7.06 8.33 4.97
C ARG A 57 7.86 9.62 4.81
N CYS A 58 8.49 10.08 5.88
CA CYS A 58 9.08 11.42 5.92
C CYS A 58 10.36 11.58 5.08
N ARG A 59 11.00 10.49 4.66
CA ARG A 59 12.23 10.48 3.83
C ARG A 59 12.41 9.16 3.08
N GLU A 60 13.26 9.15 2.08
CA GLU A 60 13.78 7.96 1.42
C GLU A 60 14.72 7.15 2.32
N GLY A 61 15.15 5.98 1.85
CA GLY A 61 16.09 5.10 2.54
C GLY A 61 15.39 4.00 3.35
N ASP A 62 15.91 3.72 4.54
CA ASP A 62 15.37 2.69 5.42
C ASP A 62 14.11 3.15 6.18
N PHE A 63 13.58 2.26 7.01
CA PHE A 63 12.39 2.53 7.83
C PHE A 63 12.73 2.69 9.33
N ARG A 64 14.00 2.99 9.64
CA ARG A 64 14.45 3.32 11.00
C ARG A 64 14.52 4.83 11.13
N TYR A 65 13.69 5.38 11.98
CA TYR A 65 13.51 6.82 12.10
C TYR A 65 14.00 7.32 13.45
N THR A 66 14.42 8.59 13.50
CA THR A 66 14.67 9.27 14.76
C THR A 66 13.35 9.63 15.45
N PRO A 67 13.34 9.94 16.76
CA PRO A 67 12.13 10.39 17.45
C PRO A 67 11.46 11.60 16.77
N GLU A 68 12.25 12.55 16.28
CA GLU A 68 11.76 13.74 15.56
C GLU A 68 11.13 13.41 14.21
N GLU A 69 11.68 12.40 13.50
CA GLU A 69 11.11 11.89 12.26
C GLU A 69 9.77 11.17 12.54
N LEU A 70 9.70 10.35 13.59
CA LEU A 70 8.46 9.69 13.99
C LEU A 70 7.37 10.71 14.39
N ASP A 71 7.73 11.76 15.15
CA ASP A 71 6.78 12.82 15.53
C ASP A 71 6.28 13.59 14.29
N ARG A 72 7.15 13.85 13.32
CA ARG A 72 6.76 14.43 12.02
C ARG A 72 5.78 13.53 11.28
N MET A 73 6.03 12.21 11.24
CA MET A 73 5.15 11.26 10.58
C MET A 73 3.77 11.18 11.26
N LEU A 74 3.69 11.29 12.59
CA LEU A 74 2.43 11.37 13.31
C LEU A 74 1.61 12.60 12.92
N GLU A 75 2.27 13.77 12.81
CA GLU A 75 1.60 15.00 12.37
C GLU A 75 1.15 14.90 10.91
N GLN A 76 1.99 14.34 10.02
CA GLN A 76 1.61 14.08 8.63
C GLN A 76 0.41 13.15 8.51
N ALA A 77 0.35 12.08 9.31
CA ALA A 77 -0.79 11.16 9.34
C ALA A 77 -2.07 11.87 9.78
N ARG A 78 -2.00 12.64 10.88
CA ARG A 78 -3.13 13.43 11.38
C ARG A 78 -3.65 14.40 10.32
N GLU A 79 -2.76 15.16 9.69
CA GLU A 79 -3.12 16.17 8.72
C GLU A 79 -3.68 15.57 7.43
N ALA A 80 -3.15 14.44 6.96
CA ALA A 80 -3.69 13.73 5.80
C ALA A 80 -5.18 13.41 5.99
N ILE A 81 -5.56 12.88 7.16
CA ILE A 81 -6.97 12.57 7.48
C ILE A 81 -7.81 13.85 7.57
N ARG A 82 -7.30 14.93 8.19
CA ARG A 82 -7.99 16.23 8.24
C ARG A 82 -8.27 16.80 6.85
N LEU A 83 -7.40 16.53 5.90
CA LEU A 83 -7.53 16.97 4.50
C LEU A 83 -8.44 16.06 3.66
N GLY A 84 -9.05 15.05 4.28
CA GLY A 84 -10.05 14.18 3.65
C GLY A 84 -9.48 12.89 3.06
N ALA A 85 -8.26 12.47 3.44
CA ALA A 85 -7.83 11.12 3.14
C ALA A 85 -8.68 10.10 3.92
N ASP A 86 -9.01 8.99 3.27
CA ASP A 86 -9.77 7.89 3.86
C ASP A 86 -8.88 6.99 4.73
N GLY A 87 -7.55 7.11 4.59
CA GLY A 87 -6.61 6.36 5.39
C GLY A 87 -5.15 6.74 5.13
N VAL A 88 -4.25 6.10 5.87
CA VAL A 88 -2.81 6.30 5.73
C VAL A 88 -2.07 4.97 5.62
N ALA A 89 -1.05 4.92 4.75
CA ALA A 89 -0.08 3.83 4.66
C ALA A 89 1.20 4.25 5.38
N VAL A 90 1.59 3.52 6.41
CA VAL A 90 2.65 3.94 7.34
C VAL A 90 3.44 2.74 7.84
N GLY A 91 4.63 2.98 8.38
CA GLY A 91 5.38 1.96 9.07
C GLY A 91 6.80 2.37 9.41
N ALA A 92 7.27 1.85 10.53
CA ALA A 92 8.64 1.99 11.02
C ALA A 92 9.12 0.66 11.57
N CYS A 93 10.43 0.46 11.63
CA CYS A 93 11.03 -0.72 12.25
C CYS A 93 12.03 -0.33 13.33
N GLY A 94 12.06 -1.15 14.38
CA GLY A 94 13.04 -1.11 15.45
C GLY A 94 14.44 -1.56 15.01
N ALA A 95 15.38 -1.53 15.94
CA ALA A 95 16.75 -1.94 15.69
C ALA A 95 16.90 -3.44 15.38
N ASP A 96 15.99 -4.26 15.91
CA ASP A 96 15.92 -5.71 15.72
C ASP A 96 15.22 -6.13 14.41
N GLY A 97 14.72 -5.16 13.63
CA GLY A 97 13.98 -5.42 12.40
C GLY A 97 12.48 -5.71 12.59
N SER A 98 11.98 -5.79 13.83
CA SER A 98 10.56 -5.85 14.10
C SER A 98 9.86 -4.53 13.78
N LEU A 99 8.53 -4.53 13.69
CA LEU A 99 7.78 -3.29 13.59
C LEU A 99 7.94 -2.46 14.87
N ASP A 100 8.00 -1.14 14.72
CA ASP A 100 7.95 -0.21 15.86
C ASP A 100 6.49 -0.12 16.36
N TRP A 101 6.17 -0.97 17.33
CA TRP A 101 4.83 -1.12 17.85
C TRP A 101 4.31 0.11 18.58
N ASP A 102 5.20 0.82 19.29
CA ASP A 102 4.83 2.05 19.99
C ASP A 102 4.47 3.15 19.00
N PHE A 103 5.24 3.27 17.93
CA PHE A 103 4.91 4.19 16.84
C PHE A 103 3.59 3.83 16.18
N LEU A 104 3.35 2.55 15.84
CA LEU A 104 2.10 2.12 15.20
C LEU A 104 0.87 2.36 16.09
N ALA A 105 0.98 2.15 17.41
CA ALA A 105 -0.08 2.47 18.36
C ALA A 105 -0.33 3.99 18.44
N ARG A 106 0.72 4.81 18.41
CA ARG A 106 0.60 6.28 18.35
C ARG A 106 -0.06 6.74 17.05
N VAL A 107 0.27 6.14 15.90
CA VAL A 107 -0.40 6.43 14.61
C VAL A 107 -1.89 6.13 14.72
N GLN A 108 -2.26 4.95 15.21
CA GLN A 108 -3.67 4.59 15.42
C GLN A 108 -4.37 5.64 16.29
N SER A 109 -3.77 6.04 17.41
CA SER A 109 -4.34 7.02 18.32
C SER A 109 -4.58 8.38 17.64
N VAL A 110 -3.57 8.93 16.94
CA VAL A 110 -3.70 10.26 16.30
C VAL A 110 -4.66 10.27 15.12
N VAL A 111 -4.73 9.17 14.37
CA VAL A 111 -5.64 9.02 13.23
C VAL A 111 -7.09 8.91 13.72
N PHE A 112 -7.36 8.04 14.70
CA PHE A 112 -8.71 7.84 15.22
C PHE A 112 -9.24 9.00 16.05
N GLN A 113 -8.38 9.89 16.56
CA GLN A 113 -8.81 11.18 17.12
C GLN A 113 -9.42 12.11 16.07
N VAL A 114 -9.07 11.95 14.80
CA VAL A 114 -9.65 12.73 13.69
C VAL A 114 -10.85 12.00 13.08
N SER A 115 -10.70 10.70 12.81
CA SER A 115 -11.77 9.86 12.24
C SER A 115 -11.60 8.41 12.63
N GLU A 116 -12.54 7.84 13.39
CA GLU A 116 -12.55 6.41 13.72
C GLU A 116 -12.81 5.50 12.50
N ALA A 117 -13.33 6.06 11.42
CA ALA A 117 -13.57 5.35 10.17
C ALA A 117 -12.33 5.30 9.25
N ALA A 118 -11.27 6.04 9.60
CA ALA A 118 -10.05 6.09 8.79
C ALA A 118 -9.33 4.73 8.77
N GLU A 119 -8.79 4.39 7.61
CA GLU A 119 -8.07 3.14 7.41
C GLU A 119 -6.58 3.26 7.72
N LEU A 120 -6.07 2.27 8.44
CA LEU A 120 -4.65 2.13 8.76
C LEU A 120 -4.05 0.99 7.93
N VAL A 121 -2.99 1.29 7.20
CA VAL A 121 -2.28 0.34 6.35
C VAL A 121 -0.81 0.28 6.77
N VAL A 122 -0.27 -0.91 7.03
CA VAL A 122 1.17 -1.06 7.13
C VAL A 122 1.74 -1.24 5.73
N HIS A 123 2.67 -0.35 5.33
CA HIS A 123 3.32 -0.42 4.03
C HIS A 123 4.42 -1.52 3.97
N ARG A 124 5.21 -1.54 2.91
CA ARG A 124 6.23 -2.57 2.63
C ARG A 124 7.38 -2.68 3.65
N VAL A 125 7.37 -1.95 4.77
CA VAL A 125 8.22 -2.27 5.92
C VAL A 125 7.95 -3.69 6.42
N PHE A 126 6.70 -4.18 6.23
CA PHE A 126 6.30 -5.53 6.61
C PHE A 126 7.10 -6.63 5.90
N ASP A 127 7.61 -6.37 4.70
CA ASP A 127 8.47 -7.30 3.97
C ASP A 127 9.81 -7.61 4.68
N ARG A 128 10.15 -6.90 5.77
CA ARG A 128 11.38 -7.07 6.56
C ARG A 128 11.13 -7.69 7.93
N VAL A 129 9.88 -7.94 8.29
CA VAL A 129 9.51 -8.46 9.60
C VAL A 129 9.99 -9.91 9.75
N PRO A 130 10.75 -10.25 10.82
CA PRO A 130 11.25 -11.61 11.01
C PRO A 130 10.13 -12.61 11.31
N ASP A 131 9.09 -12.19 12.06
CA ASP A 131 7.98 -13.03 12.49
C ASP A 131 6.63 -12.48 11.98
N PRO A 132 6.25 -12.76 10.72
CA PRO A 132 5.07 -12.16 10.10
C PRO A 132 3.74 -12.55 10.79
N ILE A 133 3.56 -13.82 11.16
CA ILE A 133 2.28 -14.30 11.68
C ILE A 133 1.91 -13.66 13.03
N PRO A 134 2.78 -13.63 14.05
CA PRO A 134 2.49 -12.88 15.28
C PRO A 134 2.28 -11.37 15.03
N SER A 135 3.00 -10.81 14.04
CA SER A 135 2.85 -9.41 13.68
C SER A 135 1.49 -9.10 13.05
N ILE A 136 0.94 -10.02 12.25
CA ILE A 136 -0.44 -9.91 11.71
C ILE A 136 -1.46 -9.84 12.85
N GLU A 137 -1.37 -10.74 13.84
CA GLU A 137 -2.28 -10.73 14.99
C GLU A 137 -2.22 -9.41 15.76
N ARG A 138 -1.02 -8.92 16.04
CA ARG A 138 -0.86 -7.65 16.75
C ARG A 138 -1.36 -6.44 15.95
N LEU A 139 -1.23 -6.43 14.64
CA LEU A 139 -1.81 -5.40 13.78
C LEU A 139 -3.35 -5.43 13.80
N ILE A 140 -3.95 -6.62 13.84
CA ILE A 140 -5.40 -6.79 14.01
C ILE A 140 -5.86 -6.19 15.36
N GLU A 141 -5.14 -6.46 16.46
CA GLU A 141 -5.42 -5.88 17.77
C GLU A 141 -5.33 -4.34 17.75
N LEU A 142 -4.37 -3.79 17.01
CA LEU A 142 -4.22 -2.35 16.77
C LEU A 142 -5.21 -1.79 15.73
N ARG A 143 -6.16 -2.61 15.25
CA ARG A 143 -7.18 -2.21 14.28
C ARG A 143 -6.61 -1.69 12.94
N TYR A 144 -5.48 -2.23 12.49
CA TYR A 144 -5.01 -2.02 11.13
C TYR A 144 -5.85 -2.83 10.15
N GLN A 145 -6.23 -2.23 9.03
CA GLN A 145 -7.11 -2.87 8.05
C GLN A 145 -6.35 -3.62 6.96
N ARG A 146 -5.11 -3.21 6.64
CA ARG A 146 -4.33 -3.82 5.55
C ARG A 146 -2.85 -3.89 5.82
N ILE A 147 -2.22 -4.86 5.17
CA ILE A 147 -0.76 -4.96 5.01
C ILE A 147 -0.43 -4.95 3.53
N LEU A 148 0.27 -3.91 3.07
CA LEU A 148 0.84 -3.79 1.73
C LEU A 148 2.17 -4.53 1.70
N THR A 149 2.28 -5.63 0.93
CA THR A 149 3.43 -6.52 1.01
C THR A 149 3.70 -7.26 -0.29
N SER A 150 4.94 -7.65 -0.52
CA SER A 150 5.33 -8.59 -1.55
C SER A 150 5.62 -10.01 -1.02
N GLY A 151 5.24 -10.29 0.24
CA GLY A 151 5.53 -11.59 0.86
C GLY A 151 6.99 -11.75 1.29
N GLY A 152 7.69 -10.64 1.56
CA GLY A 152 9.12 -10.66 1.92
C GLY A 152 10.09 -10.77 0.73
N ALA A 153 9.60 -10.95 -0.50
CA ALA A 153 10.41 -11.00 -1.71
C ALA A 153 10.50 -9.64 -2.43
N LEU A 154 11.26 -9.57 -3.51
CA LEU A 154 11.33 -8.37 -4.35
C LEU A 154 9.99 -8.11 -5.05
N ARG A 155 9.34 -9.18 -5.56
CA ARG A 155 8.07 -9.15 -6.28
C ARG A 155 7.08 -10.13 -5.64
N ALA A 156 5.80 -9.78 -5.62
CA ALA A 156 4.74 -10.63 -5.08
C ALA A 156 4.71 -12.03 -5.72
N VAL A 157 4.96 -12.10 -7.03
CA VAL A 157 4.95 -13.37 -7.79
C VAL A 157 6.07 -14.35 -7.36
N ASP A 158 7.09 -13.87 -6.68
CA ASP A 158 8.23 -14.67 -6.21
C ASP A 158 7.99 -15.23 -4.78
N SER A 159 6.86 -14.89 -4.13
CA SER A 159 6.56 -15.28 -2.75
C SER A 159 5.07 -15.59 -2.54
N LEU A 160 4.46 -16.32 -3.46
CA LEU A 160 3.02 -16.62 -3.44
C LEU A 160 2.62 -17.48 -2.23
N ASP A 161 3.48 -18.41 -1.81
CA ASP A 161 3.23 -19.27 -0.65
C ASP A 161 3.15 -18.46 0.66
N ALA A 162 4.09 -17.52 0.87
CA ALA A 162 4.06 -16.65 2.04
C ALA A 162 2.81 -15.74 2.02
N LEU A 163 2.48 -15.14 0.88
CA LEU A 163 1.28 -14.32 0.74
C LEU A 163 0.00 -15.12 1.03
N ARG A 164 -0.08 -16.38 0.59
CA ARG A 164 -1.20 -17.29 0.90
C ARG A 164 -1.27 -17.59 2.38
N GLU A 165 -0.15 -17.94 3.01
CA GLU A 165 -0.05 -18.23 4.44
C GLU A 165 -0.49 -17.03 5.27
N TRP A 166 0.01 -15.83 4.95
CA TRP A 166 -0.36 -14.60 5.66
C TRP A 166 -1.82 -14.23 5.47
N ASN A 167 -2.37 -14.44 4.27
CA ASN A 167 -3.80 -14.22 4.01
C ASN A 167 -4.69 -15.19 4.81
N LEU A 168 -4.26 -16.46 4.96
CA LEU A 168 -4.94 -17.43 5.81
C LEU A 168 -4.87 -17.04 7.29
N ALA A 169 -3.70 -16.62 7.78
CA ALA A 169 -3.51 -16.16 9.15
C ALA A 169 -4.36 -14.91 9.45
N ALA A 170 -4.41 -13.96 8.53
CA ALA A 170 -5.24 -12.76 8.67
C ALA A 170 -6.75 -13.08 8.78
N ALA A 171 -7.20 -14.23 8.22
CA ALA A 171 -8.55 -14.79 8.37
C ALA A 171 -9.68 -13.77 8.10
N LYS A 172 -9.51 -12.89 7.12
CA LYS A 172 -10.41 -11.78 6.76
C LYS A 172 -10.59 -10.70 7.86
N ARG A 173 -9.82 -10.76 8.93
CA ARG A 173 -9.80 -9.71 9.99
C ARG A 173 -8.90 -8.54 9.59
N LEU A 174 -7.97 -8.79 8.67
CA LEU A 174 -7.07 -7.84 8.05
C LEU A 174 -6.84 -8.30 6.61
N GLU A 175 -6.71 -7.36 5.67
CA GLU A 175 -6.48 -7.68 4.25
C GLU A 175 -4.98 -7.71 3.93
N ILE A 176 -4.53 -8.80 3.32
CA ILE A 176 -3.21 -8.82 2.67
C ILE A 176 -3.37 -8.22 1.28
N LEU A 177 -2.60 -7.18 1.00
CA LEU A 177 -2.60 -6.44 -0.27
C LEU A 177 -1.31 -6.72 -1.03
N PRO A 178 -1.31 -7.69 -1.98
CA PRO A 178 -0.11 -8.01 -2.76
C PRO A 178 0.36 -6.81 -3.58
N ALA A 179 1.66 -6.51 -3.47
CA ALA A 179 2.35 -5.42 -4.13
C ALA A 179 3.74 -5.83 -4.61
N GLY A 180 4.34 -5.01 -5.47
CA GLY A 180 5.66 -5.29 -6.02
C GLY A 180 5.59 -6.10 -7.31
N GLY A 181 5.69 -5.41 -8.43
CA GLY A 181 5.72 -5.99 -9.78
C GLY A 181 4.42 -6.63 -10.24
N ILE A 182 3.28 -6.18 -9.71
CA ILE A 182 1.96 -6.59 -10.22
C ILE A 182 1.73 -5.95 -11.60
N HIS A 183 1.27 -6.78 -12.56
CA HIS A 183 0.88 -6.38 -13.91
C HIS A 183 -0.10 -7.39 -14.51
N SER A 184 -0.68 -7.09 -15.67
CA SER A 184 -1.73 -7.90 -16.32
C SER A 184 -1.35 -9.37 -16.55
N PHE A 185 -0.07 -9.67 -16.80
CA PHE A 185 0.40 -11.04 -17.06
C PHE A 185 0.57 -11.91 -15.81
N ASN A 186 0.66 -11.32 -14.61
CA ASN A 186 0.83 -12.07 -13.37
C ASN A 186 -0.30 -11.91 -12.36
N ALA A 187 -1.14 -10.90 -12.51
CA ALA A 187 -2.22 -10.59 -11.58
C ALA A 187 -3.16 -11.78 -11.34
N GLN A 188 -3.53 -12.49 -12.40
CA GLN A 188 -4.40 -13.67 -12.28
C GLN A 188 -3.75 -14.77 -11.42
N ARG A 189 -2.47 -15.06 -11.66
CA ARG A 189 -1.72 -16.06 -10.89
C ARG A 189 -1.62 -15.66 -9.41
N VAL A 190 -1.30 -14.39 -9.14
CA VAL A 190 -1.25 -13.87 -7.76
C VAL A 190 -2.59 -14.06 -7.07
N LEU A 191 -3.70 -13.68 -7.68
CA LEU A 191 -5.04 -13.82 -7.10
C LEU A 191 -5.41 -15.29 -6.82
N GLN A 192 -5.14 -16.17 -7.79
CA GLN A 192 -5.51 -17.60 -7.70
C GLN A 192 -4.70 -18.34 -6.63
N GLU A 193 -3.39 -18.10 -6.56
CA GLU A 193 -2.51 -18.84 -5.66
C GLU A 193 -2.48 -18.27 -4.23
N THR A 194 -2.73 -16.96 -4.07
CA THR A 194 -2.71 -16.33 -2.73
C THR A 194 -4.10 -16.22 -2.08
N HIS A 195 -5.17 -16.34 -2.86
CA HIS A 195 -6.55 -16.06 -2.47
C HIS A 195 -6.78 -14.63 -1.96
N CYS A 196 -5.87 -13.70 -2.23
CA CYS A 196 -6.06 -12.29 -1.93
C CYS A 196 -7.14 -11.69 -2.86
N ARG A 197 -7.87 -10.69 -2.36
CA ARG A 197 -9.01 -10.08 -3.07
C ARG A 197 -8.71 -8.69 -3.60
N GLN A 198 -7.54 -8.19 -3.33
CA GLN A 198 -7.09 -6.85 -3.69
C GLN A 198 -5.69 -6.95 -4.31
N LEU A 199 -5.35 -5.99 -5.15
CA LEU A 199 -4.01 -5.87 -5.73
C LEU A 199 -3.58 -4.41 -5.72
N HIS A 200 -2.27 -4.19 -5.57
CA HIS A 200 -1.64 -2.88 -5.60
C HIS A 200 -0.55 -2.82 -6.67
N GLY A 201 -0.46 -1.69 -7.36
CA GLY A 201 0.62 -1.45 -8.32
C GLY A 201 0.69 -0.02 -8.82
N SER A 202 1.82 0.34 -9.42
CA SER A 202 1.97 1.63 -10.12
C SER A 202 1.53 1.56 -11.58
N PHE A 203 1.55 0.35 -12.17
CA PHE A 203 1.18 0.09 -13.58
C PHE A 203 1.90 0.99 -14.59
N THR A 204 3.10 1.44 -14.26
CA THR A 204 3.94 2.27 -15.11
C THR A 204 4.80 1.42 -16.06
N LYS A 205 5.29 2.02 -17.15
CA LYS A 205 6.19 1.33 -18.08
C LYS A 205 7.48 0.93 -17.35
N ARG A 206 7.84 -0.35 -17.39
CA ARG A 206 9.11 -0.80 -16.82
C ARG A 206 10.29 -0.19 -17.59
N PRO A 207 11.34 0.29 -16.93
CA PRO A 207 12.62 0.48 -17.60
C PRO A 207 13.13 -0.88 -18.08
N GLU A 208 13.58 -0.96 -19.34
CA GLU A 208 14.10 -2.18 -19.96
C GLU A 208 15.34 -2.78 -19.24
N GLN A 209 15.92 -2.05 -18.31
CA GLN A 209 17.08 -2.46 -17.51
C GLN A 209 16.83 -2.11 -16.03
N ALA A 210 15.97 -2.88 -15.37
CA ALA A 210 15.95 -2.84 -13.90
C ALA A 210 17.14 -3.65 -13.38
N SER A 211 18.21 -2.97 -12.97
CA SER A 211 19.31 -3.57 -12.21
C SER A 211 18.74 -4.21 -10.93
N GLU A 212 19.35 -5.31 -10.51
CA GLU A 212 19.01 -6.11 -9.29
C GLU A 212 19.23 -5.36 -7.97
N SER A 213 19.06 -4.03 -7.93
CA SER A 213 19.22 -3.25 -6.72
C SER A 213 18.00 -3.41 -5.79
N ARG A 214 18.27 -3.45 -4.52
CA ARG A 214 17.46 -3.86 -3.34
C ARG A 214 16.04 -3.32 -3.14
N LEU A 215 15.55 -2.42 -3.97
CA LEU A 215 14.14 -2.04 -4.12
C LEU A 215 13.95 -1.78 -5.62
N PRO A 216 12.93 -2.35 -6.28
CA PRO A 216 12.63 -1.91 -7.63
C PRO A 216 12.33 -0.41 -7.56
N SER A 217 13.17 0.41 -8.22
CA SER A 217 12.81 1.80 -8.46
C SER A 217 11.46 1.77 -9.17
N LEU A 218 10.42 2.25 -8.51
CA LEU A 218 9.16 2.49 -9.18
C LEU A 218 9.47 3.49 -10.28
N SER A 219 9.19 3.15 -11.53
CA SER A 219 9.45 4.08 -12.62
C SER A 219 8.59 5.32 -12.40
N ALA A 220 9.21 6.51 -12.37
CA ALA A 220 8.52 7.79 -12.32
C ALA A 220 7.82 8.06 -13.68
N GLY A 221 6.86 7.22 -14.04
CA GLY A 221 6.10 7.31 -15.29
C GLY A 221 4.60 7.42 -15.03
N MET A 222 3.89 7.90 -16.03
CA MET A 222 2.43 7.84 -16.01
C MET A 222 1.95 6.39 -15.98
N PRO A 223 0.90 6.06 -15.21
CA PRO A 223 0.27 4.74 -15.25
C PRO A 223 -0.20 4.42 -16.65
N ILE A 224 -0.12 3.16 -17.06
CA ILE A 224 -0.63 2.70 -18.35
C ILE A 224 -2.09 2.30 -18.15
N ALA A 225 -3.02 3.08 -18.70
CA ALA A 225 -4.46 2.87 -18.55
C ALA A 225 -4.90 1.45 -18.95
N GLU A 226 -4.34 0.90 -20.04
CA GLU A 226 -4.66 -0.45 -20.50
C GLU A 226 -4.24 -1.53 -19.47
N GLU A 227 -3.08 -1.38 -18.82
CA GLU A 227 -2.63 -2.29 -17.75
C GLU A 227 -3.59 -2.27 -16.55
N ILE A 228 -3.99 -1.08 -16.11
CA ILE A 228 -4.96 -0.91 -15.02
C ILE A 228 -6.28 -1.59 -15.38
N LEU A 229 -6.80 -1.32 -16.57
CA LEU A 229 -8.06 -1.88 -17.05
C LEU A 229 -8.03 -3.41 -17.14
N GLN A 230 -6.92 -3.99 -17.63
CA GLN A 230 -6.76 -5.44 -17.72
C GLN A 230 -6.73 -6.08 -16.33
N VAL A 231 -5.94 -5.54 -15.39
CA VAL A 231 -5.88 -6.03 -14.00
C VAL A 231 -7.23 -5.88 -13.31
N ARG A 232 -7.93 -4.77 -13.53
CA ARG A 232 -9.28 -4.55 -12.99
C ARG A 232 -10.26 -5.64 -13.45
N ARG A 233 -10.28 -5.95 -14.75
CA ARG A 233 -11.13 -7.03 -15.31
C ARG A 233 -10.83 -8.40 -14.71
N LEU A 234 -9.56 -8.70 -14.43
CA LEU A 234 -9.15 -9.94 -13.78
C LEU A 234 -9.65 -10.01 -12.34
N LEU A 235 -9.56 -8.91 -11.57
CA LEU A 235 -10.10 -8.82 -10.23
C LEU A 235 -11.63 -9.01 -10.18
N ASP A 236 -12.37 -8.39 -11.10
CA ASP A 236 -13.83 -8.52 -11.15
C ASP A 236 -14.25 -9.98 -11.41
N ARG A 237 -13.57 -10.68 -12.32
CA ARG A 237 -13.83 -12.11 -12.60
C ARG A 237 -13.50 -13.00 -11.41
N SER A 238 -12.39 -12.74 -10.72
CA SER A 238 -11.98 -13.52 -9.55
C SER A 238 -12.96 -13.34 -8.38
N ASN A 239 -13.45 -12.14 -8.15
CA ASN A 239 -14.40 -11.86 -7.08
C ASN A 239 -15.79 -12.45 -7.35
N LEU A 240 -16.24 -12.50 -8.61
CA LEU A 240 -17.49 -13.17 -8.99
C LEU A 240 -17.43 -14.69 -8.77
N ALA A 241 -16.30 -15.31 -9.06
CA ALA A 241 -16.12 -16.76 -8.85
C ALA A 241 -16.15 -17.15 -7.35
N SER A 242 -15.64 -16.26 -6.47
CA SER A 242 -15.60 -16.51 -5.00
C SER A 242 -16.92 -16.25 -4.26
N THR A 243 -17.92 -15.65 -4.89
CA THR A 243 -19.28 -15.46 -4.32
C THR A 243 -20.24 -16.55 -4.69
N SER A 244 -19.86 -17.48 -5.56
CA SER A 244 -20.70 -18.58 -6.08
C SER A 244 -20.40 -19.94 -5.41
N THR A 245 -19.51 -19.96 -4.42
CA THR A 245 -19.15 -21.14 -3.60
C THR A 245 -19.45 -20.86 -2.13
#